data_0b2c6f145fa290f31a4b12598fa9df37
#
_entry.id   0b2c6f145fa290f31a4b12598fa9df37
#
_cell.length_a   1.000
_cell.length_b   1.000
_cell.length_c   1.000
_cell.angle_alpha   90.00
_cell.angle_beta   90.00
_cell.angle_gamma   90.00
#
_symmetry.space_group_name_H-M   'P 1'
#
loop_
_entity.id
_entity.type
_entity.pdbx_description
1 polymer ?
#
loop_
_entity_poly.entity_id
_entity_poly.type
_entity_poly.pdbx_seq_one_letter_code
_entity_poly.pdbx_strand_id
1 'polypeptide(L)'
;MTSELGATEPLPEPVTVHVGDVEPVLGWAEQASHVLNVVVAPVELHRRNLKLRLTDAGLPLDAFAFTGPAAIASQVLETAGESSAALDRVDRLALLGDLLRGESEATERFRMVLGGEPSQSGNAIEQARRELEVTTNYHPVRMRAFRQVVESAPSPIDVDAGDLLDGTLAVERALRRHSEKSPSDGALIRRATRTVLDTDGSAWTEAYPSVERIALVGLSTVPATLVDLFSAITSQCAVQAHLFLRRGTGSLVERRLAEAWSVPNPGRVVVT
;
A
#
# COMPACT_ATOMS: atom_id res chain seq x y z
N MET A 1 -30.16 11.36 16.57
CA MET A 1 -30.16 9.98 16.12
C MET A 1 -28.71 9.50 16.17
N THR A 2 -28.33 8.85 17.25
CA THR A 2 -27.05 8.19 17.43
C THR A 2 -27.07 6.93 16.59
N SER A 3 -26.35 6.96 15.46
CA SER A 3 -26.11 5.76 14.66
C SER A 3 -25.35 4.77 15.54
N GLU A 4 -25.93 3.61 15.80
CA GLU A 4 -25.24 2.46 16.36
C GLU A 4 -24.10 2.12 15.41
N LEU A 5 -22.89 2.49 15.82
CA LEU A 5 -21.66 1.97 15.22
C LEU A 5 -21.69 0.46 15.46
N GLY A 6 -22.02 -0.28 14.40
CA GLY A 6 -22.01 -1.74 14.43
C GLY A 6 -20.70 -2.25 15.02
N ALA A 7 -20.77 -3.34 15.76
CA ALA A 7 -19.62 -4.00 16.34
C ALA A 7 -18.60 -4.25 15.21
N THR A 8 -17.45 -3.61 15.30
CA THR A 8 -16.36 -3.79 14.35
C THR A 8 -15.91 -5.25 14.44
N GLU A 9 -15.96 -5.99 13.34
CA GLU A 9 -15.45 -7.37 13.31
C GLU A 9 -13.98 -7.35 13.76
N PRO A 10 -13.55 -8.31 14.58
CA PRO A 10 -12.16 -8.39 15.00
C PRO A 10 -11.25 -8.68 13.80
N LEU A 11 -9.99 -8.24 13.87
CA LEU A 11 -8.97 -8.67 12.92
C LEU A 11 -8.81 -10.20 12.95
N PRO A 12 -8.46 -10.84 11.82
CA PRO A 12 -8.22 -12.27 11.80
C PRO A 12 -7.06 -12.65 12.76
N GLU A 13 -7.10 -13.84 13.34
CA GLU A 13 -6.14 -14.32 14.34
C GLU A 13 -4.65 -14.14 13.99
N PRO A 14 -4.19 -14.30 12.70
CA PRO A 14 -2.79 -14.12 12.39
C PRO A 14 -2.33 -12.65 12.36
N VAL A 15 -3.22 -11.68 12.71
CA VAL A 15 -2.91 -10.24 12.65
C VAL A 15 -2.92 -9.64 14.06
N THR A 16 -1.78 -9.04 14.44
CA THR A 16 -1.62 -8.36 15.72
C THR A 16 -1.25 -6.90 15.50
N VAL A 17 -1.92 -5.99 16.23
CA VAL A 17 -1.61 -4.55 16.20
C VAL A 17 -0.92 -4.15 17.50
N HIS A 18 0.20 -3.41 17.35
CA HIS A 18 0.97 -2.83 18.45
C HIS A 18 0.95 -1.31 18.33
N VAL A 19 0.52 -0.60 19.37
CA VAL A 19 0.44 0.86 19.36
C VAL A 19 1.51 1.48 20.27
N GLY A 20 2.48 2.13 19.65
CA GLY A 20 3.53 2.90 20.34
C GLY A 20 4.64 2.06 20.96
N ASP A 21 4.67 0.77 20.74
CA ASP A 21 5.66 -0.15 21.28
C ASP A 21 6.26 -1.03 20.16
N VAL A 22 7.58 -1.19 20.15
CA VAL A 22 8.33 -2.09 19.26
C VAL A 22 9.13 -3.14 20.03
N GLU A 23 8.97 -3.22 21.36
CA GLU A 23 9.66 -4.22 22.20
C GLU A 23 9.41 -5.67 21.74
N PRO A 24 8.23 -6.06 21.24
CA PRO A 24 8.04 -7.40 20.71
C PRO A 24 9.05 -7.80 19.62
N VAL A 25 9.51 -6.85 18.81
CA VAL A 25 10.51 -7.09 17.77
C VAL A 25 11.87 -7.48 18.40
N LEU A 26 12.23 -6.87 19.52
CA LEU A 26 13.46 -7.20 20.24
C LEU A 26 13.38 -8.63 20.81
N GLY A 27 12.24 -9.00 21.39
CA GLY A 27 12.02 -10.37 21.90
C GLY A 27 12.07 -11.46 20.81
N TRP A 28 11.73 -11.13 19.56
CA TRP A 28 11.88 -12.08 18.45
C TRP A 28 13.34 -12.35 18.10
N ALA A 29 14.22 -11.36 18.26
CA ALA A 29 15.66 -11.52 18.02
C ALA A 29 16.29 -12.52 19.01
N GLU A 30 15.85 -12.52 20.25
CA GLU A 30 16.34 -13.43 21.28
C GLU A 30 16.00 -14.91 21.00
N GLN A 31 14.92 -15.17 20.28
CA GLN A 31 14.39 -16.50 20.00
C GLN A 31 14.85 -17.10 18.67
N ALA A 32 15.38 -16.27 17.78
CA ALA A 32 15.68 -16.68 16.41
C ALA A 32 17.11 -17.18 16.25
N SER A 33 17.27 -18.35 15.63
CA SER A 33 18.57 -18.91 15.21
C SER A 33 18.89 -18.65 13.73
N HIS A 34 17.93 -18.14 12.96
CA HIS A 34 18.03 -17.79 11.53
C HIS A 34 16.93 -16.79 11.15
N VAL A 35 16.88 -16.35 9.89
CA VAL A 35 15.86 -15.39 9.44
C VAL A 35 14.47 -15.98 9.51
N LEU A 36 13.71 -15.61 10.54
CA LEU A 36 12.30 -15.99 10.76
C LEU A 36 11.35 -14.79 10.58
N ASN A 37 11.90 -13.57 10.50
CA ASN A 37 11.12 -12.36 10.57
C ASN A 37 11.44 -11.44 9.39
N VAL A 38 10.42 -10.95 8.68
CA VAL A 38 10.55 -9.89 7.67
C VAL A 38 10.05 -8.57 8.27
N VAL A 39 10.91 -7.56 8.30
CA VAL A 39 10.55 -6.21 8.77
C VAL A 39 10.42 -5.27 7.58
N VAL A 40 9.19 -4.86 7.31
CA VAL A 40 8.83 -3.92 6.25
C VAL A 40 8.71 -2.52 6.84
N ALA A 41 9.55 -1.60 6.38
CA ALA A 41 9.43 -0.19 6.74
C ALA A 41 9.46 0.68 5.49
N PRO A 42 8.43 1.51 5.25
CA PRO A 42 8.37 2.40 4.09
C PRO A 42 9.47 3.46 4.09
N VAL A 43 9.98 3.82 5.27
CA VAL A 43 11.01 4.86 5.45
C VAL A 43 12.30 4.23 5.95
N GLU A 44 13.40 4.47 5.23
CA GLU A 44 14.74 3.96 5.57
C GLU A 44 15.17 4.31 7.01
N LEU A 45 14.83 5.50 7.48
CA LEU A 45 15.15 5.94 8.84
C LEU A 45 14.56 4.99 9.90
N HIS A 46 13.36 4.45 9.68
CA HIS A 46 12.74 3.50 10.64
C HIS A 46 13.51 2.18 10.68
N ARG A 47 13.95 1.67 9.51
CA ARG A 47 14.80 0.47 9.43
C ARG A 47 16.12 0.68 10.16
N ARG A 48 16.77 1.83 9.92
CA ARG A 48 18.03 2.19 10.57
C ARG A 48 17.87 2.30 12.09
N ASN A 49 16.83 2.98 12.57
CA ASN A 49 16.58 3.14 13.99
C ASN A 49 16.33 1.80 14.68
N LEU A 50 15.57 0.89 14.04
CA LEU A 50 15.32 -0.43 14.60
C LEU A 50 16.61 -1.27 14.64
N LYS A 51 17.43 -1.25 13.58
CA LYS A 51 18.74 -1.90 13.57
C LYS A 51 19.66 -1.37 14.67
N LEU A 52 19.68 -0.05 14.90
CA LEU A 52 20.48 0.55 16.00
C LEU A 52 20.00 0.05 17.37
N ARG A 53 18.68 0.02 17.62
CA ARG A 53 18.14 -0.50 18.89
C ARG A 53 18.49 -1.95 19.13
N LEU A 54 18.42 -2.81 18.09
CA LEU A 54 18.85 -4.21 18.18
C LEU A 54 20.36 -4.31 18.52
N THR A 55 21.18 -3.51 17.84
CA THR A 55 22.63 -3.47 18.07
C THR A 55 22.97 -2.97 19.49
N ASP A 56 22.31 -1.90 19.96
CA ASP A 56 22.50 -1.35 21.30
C ASP A 56 22.08 -2.34 22.40
N ALA A 57 21.08 -3.18 22.10
CA ALA A 57 20.64 -4.28 22.98
C ALA A 57 21.52 -5.55 22.87
N GLY A 58 22.54 -5.57 22.00
CA GLY A 58 23.37 -6.75 21.76
C GLY A 58 22.65 -7.91 21.08
N LEU A 59 21.54 -7.64 20.36
CA LEU A 59 20.70 -8.65 19.73
C LEU A 59 21.10 -8.90 18.27
N PRO A 60 20.92 -10.13 17.77
CA PRO A 60 21.33 -10.52 16.43
C PRO A 60 20.45 -9.82 15.35
N LEU A 61 21.09 -9.25 14.33
CA LEU A 61 20.40 -8.66 13.19
C LEU A 61 19.99 -9.71 12.13
N ASP A 62 20.66 -10.84 12.10
CA ASP A 62 20.41 -11.94 11.17
C ASP A 62 19.12 -12.72 11.44
N ALA A 63 18.46 -12.45 12.55
CA ALA A 63 17.08 -12.87 12.82
C ALA A 63 16.05 -12.21 11.89
N PHE A 64 16.44 -11.17 11.15
CA PHE A 64 15.54 -10.32 10.37
C PHE A 64 16.00 -10.08 8.94
N ALA A 65 15.06 -10.15 8.00
CA ALA A 65 15.17 -9.53 6.69
C ALA A 65 14.53 -8.13 6.72
N PHE A 66 15.35 -7.08 6.66
CA PHE A 66 14.86 -5.69 6.65
C PHE A 66 14.64 -5.22 5.21
N THR A 67 13.42 -4.84 4.87
CA THR A 67 13.05 -4.49 3.50
C THR A 67 12.10 -3.28 3.43
N GLY A 68 11.91 -2.76 2.22
CA GLY A 68 10.87 -1.77 1.92
C GLY A 68 9.68 -2.41 1.20
N PRO A 69 8.54 -1.71 1.13
CA PRO A 69 7.33 -2.25 0.48
C PRO A 69 7.52 -2.65 -0.99
N ALA A 70 8.20 -1.83 -1.78
CA ALA A 70 8.47 -2.13 -3.18
C ALA A 70 9.44 -3.32 -3.34
N ALA A 71 10.47 -3.39 -2.48
CA ALA A 71 11.47 -4.45 -2.55
C ALA A 71 10.88 -5.84 -2.19
N ILE A 72 9.95 -5.89 -1.22
CA ILE A 72 9.25 -7.15 -0.91
C ILE A 72 8.38 -7.61 -2.08
N ALA A 73 7.70 -6.67 -2.75
CA ALA A 73 6.91 -6.97 -3.92
C ALA A 73 7.78 -7.44 -5.10
N SER A 74 8.92 -6.77 -5.34
CA SER A 74 9.87 -7.18 -6.37
C SER A 74 10.37 -8.61 -6.15
N GLN A 75 10.78 -8.94 -4.91
CA GLN A 75 11.27 -10.27 -4.58
C GLN A 75 10.22 -11.37 -4.86
N VAL A 76 8.96 -11.13 -4.50
CA VAL A 76 7.87 -12.09 -4.77
C VAL A 76 7.66 -12.29 -6.28
N LEU A 77 7.61 -11.18 -7.04
CA LEU A 77 7.41 -11.22 -8.49
C LEU A 77 8.58 -11.91 -9.21
N GLU A 78 9.83 -11.56 -8.86
CA GLU A 78 11.03 -12.16 -9.45
C GLU A 78 11.11 -13.67 -9.19
N THR A 79 10.75 -14.09 -7.98
CA THR A 79 10.68 -15.51 -7.63
C THR A 79 9.63 -16.24 -8.48
N ALA A 80 8.51 -15.61 -8.77
CA ALA A 80 7.47 -16.13 -9.64
C ALA A 80 7.82 -16.02 -11.15
N GLY A 81 9.01 -15.50 -11.51
CA GLY A 81 9.43 -15.29 -12.90
C GLY A 81 8.76 -14.10 -13.59
N GLU A 82 8.17 -13.19 -12.81
CA GLU A 82 7.52 -11.99 -13.32
C GLU A 82 8.45 -10.76 -13.28
N SER A 83 8.19 -9.79 -14.18
CA SER A 83 8.92 -8.51 -14.16
C SER A 83 8.60 -7.70 -12.90
N SER A 84 9.64 -7.26 -12.20
CA SER A 84 9.54 -6.36 -11.04
C SER A 84 9.74 -4.86 -11.40
N ALA A 85 9.76 -4.52 -12.69
CA ALA A 85 10.00 -3.16 -13.14
C ALA A 85 8.83 -2.23 -12.80
N ALA A 86 9.15 -1.09 -12.18
CA ALA A 86 8.21 0.01 -11.94
C ALA A 86 8.77 1.32 -12.51
N LEU A 87 7.88 2.24 -12.87
CA LEU A 87 8.25 3.60 -13.23
C LEU A 87 8.75 4.35 -11.99
N ASP A 88 9.90 4.97 -12.08
CA ASP A 88 10.29 5.92 -11.05
C ASP A 88 9.44 7.20 -11.12
N ARG A 89 9.65 8.12 -10.18
CA ARG A 89 8.87 9.35 -10.12
C ARG A 89 9.12 10.25 -11.33
N VAL A 90 10.35 10.30 -11.82
CA VAL A 90 10.73 11.18 -12.93
C VAL A 90 10.13 10.66 -14.24
N ASP A 91 10.29 9.37 -14.52
CA ASP A 91 9.71 8.72 -15.69
C ASP A 91 8.18 8.87 -15.69
N ARG A 92 7.55 8.70 -14.53
CA ARG A 92 6.10 8.83 -14.39
C ARG A 92 5.62 10.26 -14.62
N LEU A 93 6.32 11.28 -14.10
CA LEU A 93 5.99 12.68 -14.34
C LEU A 93 6.21 13.08 -15.80
N ALA A 94 7.25 12.55 -16.44
CA ALA A 94 7.48 12.76 -17.87
C ALA A 94 6.33 12.18 -18.71
N LEU A 95 5.94 10.92 -18.43
CA LEU A 95 4.83 10.26 -19.10
C LEU A 95 3.49 11.01 -18.85
N LEU A 96 3.24 11.47 -17.62
CA LEU A 96 2.08 12.32 -17.30
C LEU A 96 2.10 13.61 -18.12
N GLY A 97 3.26 14.26 -18.23
CA GLY A 97 3.43 15.46 -19.04
C GLY A 97 3.11 15.21 -20.53
N ASP A 98 3.51 14.07 -21.07
CA ASP A 98 3.20 13.67 -22.45
C ASP A 98 1.70 13.39 -22.63
N LEU A 99 1.10 12.65 -21.70
CA LEU A 99 -0.34 12.38 -21.70
C LEU A 99 -1.17 13.67 -21.60
N LEU A 100 -0.73 14.65 -20.81
CA LEU A 100 -1.43 15.93 -20.65
C LEU A 100 -1.30 16.85 -21.87
N ARG A 101 -0.25 16.72 -22.67
CA ARG A 101 -0.11 17.43 -23.96
C ARG A 101 -0.97 16.81 -25.06
N GLY A 102 -1.29 15.54 -24.95
CA GLY A 102 -2.17 14.85 -25.87
C GLY A 102 -3.63 15.28 -25.73
N GLU A 103 -4.37 15.28 -26.84
CA GLU A 103 -5.81 15.54 -26.88
C GLU A 103 -6.58 14.25 -26.50
N SER A 104 -6.58 13.88 -25.22
CA SER A 104 -7.37 12.75 -24.74
C SER A 104 -8.52 13.23 -23.86
N GLU A 105 -9.65 12.57 -23.92
CA GLU A 105 -10.82 12.84 -23.04
C GLU A 105 -10.41 12.84 -21.54
N ALA A 106 -9.45 11.98 -21.17
CA ALA A 106 -8.93 11.91 -19.82
C ALA A 106 -8.23 13.21 -19.37
N THR A 107 -7.51 13.85 -20.29
CA THR A 107 -6.76 15.08 -20.02
C THR A 107 -7.61 16.33 -20.12
N GLU A 108 -8.67 16.30 -20.91
CA GLU A 108 -9.59 17.42 -21.07
C GLU A 108 -10.37 17.68 -19.77
N ARG A 109 -10.88 16.64 -19.12
CA ARG A 109 -11.54 16.76 -17.81
C ARG A 109 -10.62 17.35 -16.74
N PHE A 110 -9.34 16.92 -16.70
CA PHE A 110 -8.37 17.51 -15.77
C PHE A 110 -8.05 18.96 -16.06
N ARG A 111 -7.92 19.35 -17.34
CA ARG A 111 -7.69 20.75 -17.72
C ARG A 111 -8.87 21.65 -17.33
N MET A 112 -10.10 21.17 -17.46
CA MET A 112 -11.29 21.91 -17.01
C MET A 112 -11.32 22.09 -15.49
N VAL A 113 -10.88 21.07 -14.74
CA VAL A 113 -10.95 21.08 -13.27
C VAL A 113 -9.81 21.87 -12.62
N LEU A 114 -8.58 21.76 -13.13
CA LEU A 114 -7.40 22.35 -12.48
C LEU A 114 -6.96 23.71 -13.06
N GLY A 115 -7.51 24.13 -14.20
CA GLY A 115 -7.40 25.49 -14.73
C GLY A 115 -5.98 26.05 -14.89
N GLY A 116 -4.96 25.23 -15.16
CA GLY A 116 -3.57 25.66 -15.14
C GLY A 116 -2.71 25.17 -16.31
N GLU A 117 -1.49 25.70 -16.41
CA GLU A 117 -0.46 25.22 -17.31
C GLU A 117 -0.17 23.74 -17.09
N PRO A 118 0.04 22.92 -18.14
CA PRO A 118 0.29 21.48 -18.04
C PRO A 118 1.44 21.11 -17.12
N SER A 119 2.45 21.94 -16.98
CA SER A 119 3.61 21.72 -16.12
C SER A 119 3.29 21.79 -14.61
N GLN A 120 2.31 22.58 -14.21
CA GLN A 120 1.84 22.67 -12.82
C GLN A 120 0.82 21.59 -12.52
N SER A 121 0.02 21.20 -13.50
CA SER A 121 -1.01 20.17 -13.37
C SER A 121 -0.44 18.77 -13.12
N GLY A 122 0.73 18.43 -13.68
CA GLY A 122 1.33 17.10 -13.55
C GLY A 122 1.61 16.69 -12.10
N ASN A 123 2.13 17.58 -11.26
CA ASN A 123 2.37 17.31 -9.85
C ASN A 123 1.07 17.17 -9.04
N ALA A 124 0.06 18.00 -9.32
CA ALA A 124 -1.23 17.92 -8.64
C ALA A 124 -1.96 16.61 -8.98
N ILE A 125 -1.90 16.19 -10.23
CA ILE A 125 -2.47 14.92 -10.70
C ILE A 125 -1.74 13.74 -10.06
N GLU A 126 -0.40 13.76 -10.03
CA GLU A 126 0.38 12.69 -9.39
C GLU A 126 0.07 12.61 -7.89
N GLN A 127 -0.14 13.76 -7.23
CA GLN A 127 -0.56 13.80 -5.83
C GLN A 127 -1.95 13.16 -5.65
N ALA A 128 -2.95 13.59 -6.44
CA ALA A 128 -4.31 13.05 -6.37
C ALA A 128 -4.32 11.54 -6.65
N ARG A 129 -3.59 11.09 -7.67
CA ARG A 129 -3.43 9.68 -8.03
C ARG A 129 -2.84 8.87 -6.88
N ARG A 130 -1.77 9.39 -6.25
CA ARG A 130 -1.08 8.75 -5.13
C ARG A 130 -1.98 8.64 -3.89
N GLU A 131 -2.69 9.71 -3.54
CA GLU A 131 -3.61 9.71 -2.39
C GLU A 131 -4.74 8.70 -2.60
N LEU A 132 -5.29 8.64 -3.82
CA LEU A 132 -6.32 7.67 -4.17
C LEU A 132 -5.77 6.23 -4.10
N GLU A 133 -4.56 5.99 -4.60
CA GLU A 133 -3.88 4.69 -4.52
C GLU A 133 -3.63 4.26 -3.07
N VAL A 134 -3.07 5.15 -2.25
CA VAL A 134 -2.78 4.88 -0.83
C VAL A 134 -4.05 4.57 -0.04
N THR A 135 -5.13 5.30 -0.31
CA THR A 135 -6.39 5.17 0.44
C THR A 135 -7.22 3.97 -0.03
N THR A 136 -7.28 3.72 -1.33
CA THR A 136 -8.24 2.76 -1.88
C THR A 136 -7.60 1.54 -2.53
N ASN A 137 -6.31 1.61 -2.87
CA ASN A 137 -5.64 0.66 -3.75
C ASN A 137 -6.41 0.44 -5.07
N TYR A 138 -7.23 1.39 -5.51
CA TYR A 138 -8.19 1.25 -6.62
C TYR A 138 -9.12 0.04 -6.50
N HIS A 139 -9.30 -0.50 -5.28
CA HIS A 139 -10.15 -1.66 -5.04
C HIS A 139 -11.62 -1.30 -5.20
N PRO A 140 -12.47 -2.11 -5.90
CA PRO A 140 -13.85 -1.74 -6.22
C PRO A 140 -14.69 -1.34 -4.99
N VAL A 141 -14.56 -2.06 -3.88
CA VAL A 141 -15.32 -1.78 -2.64
C VAL A 141 -14.88 -0.46 -2.04
N ARG A 142 -13.56 -0.25 -1.87
CA ARG A 142 -13.02 0.99 -1.31
C ARG A 142 -13.28 2.19 -2.21
N MET A 143 -13.20 2.02 -3.54
CA MET A 143 -13.53 3.07 -4.50
C MET A 143 -14.98 3.50 -4.42
N ARG A 144 -15.90 2.57 -4.21
CA ARG A 144 -17.32 2.89 -4.03
C ARG A 144 -17.55 3.68 -2.75
N ALA A 145 -16.97 3.23 -1.64
CA ALA A 145 -17.06 3.94 -0.35
C ALA A 145 -16.42 5.34 -0.43
N PHE A 146 -15.26 5.45 -1.08
CA PHE A 146 -14.59 6.74 -1.29
C PHE A 146 -15.46 7.70 -2.11
N ARG A 147 -16.07 7.24 -3.21
CA ARG A 147 -16.98 8.04 -4.04
C ARG A 147 -18.17 8.54 -3.23
N GLN A 148 -18.80 7.72 -2.42
CA GLN A 148 -19.91 8.13 -1.55
C GLN A 148 -19.51 9.24 -0.58
N VAL A 149 -18.30 9.18 0.00
CA VAL A 149 -17.78 10.22 0.87
C VAL A 149 -17.54 11.51 0.08
N VAL A 150 -16.92 11.42 -1.08
CA VAL A 150 -16.63 12.57 -1.96
C VAL A 150 -17.92 13.28 -2.40
N GLU A 151 -18.95 12.54 -2.80
CA GLU A 151 -20.24 13.09 -3.22
C GLU A 151 -21.03 13.72 -2.06
N SER A 152 -20.80 13.28 -0.81
CA SER A 152 -21.49 13.79 0.38
C SER A 152 -20.75 14.95 1.06
N ALA A 153 -19.47 15.15 0.77
CA ALA A 153 -18.67 16.18 1.40
C ALA A 153 -18.81 17.53 0.65
N PRO A 154 -18.96 18.67 1.35
CA PRO A 154 -18.88 19.96 0.68
C PRO A 154 -17.49 20.15 0.08
N SER A 155 -17.42 20.48 -1.21
CA SER A 155 -16.15 20.78 -1.86
C SER A 155 -15.60 22.10 -1.32
N PRO A 156 -14.37 22.13 -0.80
CA PRO A 156 -13.73 23.37 -0.34
C PRO A 156 -13.25 24.26 -1.50
N ILE A 157 -13.35 23.78 -2.74
CA ILE A 157 -12.97 24.46 -3.97
C ILE A 157 -14.13 24.39 -4.98
N ASP A 158 -14.22 25.34 -5.89
CA ASP A 158 -15.24 25.40 -6.95
C ASP A 158 -15.00 24.34 -8.05
N VAL A 159 -14.72 23.09 -7.63
CA VAL A 159 -14.47 21.95 -8.50
C VAL A 159 -15.37 20.81 -8.07
N ASP A 160 -16.01 20.16 -9.01
CA ASP A 160 -16.73 18.92 -8.74
C ASP A 160 -15.74 17.81 -8.36
N ALA A 161 -15.88 17.33 -7.12
CA ALA A 161 -14.98 16.31 -6.59
C ALA A 161 -15.14 14.94 -7.31
N GLY A 162 -16.32 14.68 -7.90
CA GLY A 162 -16.58 13.51 -8.74
C GLY A 162 -15.81 13.60 -10.06
N ASP A 163 -15.79 14.77 -10.69
CA ASP A 163 -15.02 15.00 -11.93
C ASP A 163 -13.52 14.86 -11.69
N LEU A 164 -13.01 15.35 -10.56
CA LEU A 164 -11.61 15.16 -10.15
C LEU A 164 -11.27 13.68 -9.96
N LEU A 165 -12.16 12.92 -9.32
CA LEU A 165 -11.99 11.48 -9.13
C LEU A 165 -11.98 10.75 -10.48
N ASP A 166 -12.93 11.02 -11.34
CA ASP A 166 -13.06 10.36 -12.65
C ASP A 166 -11.87 10.70 -13.57
N GLY A 167 -11.41 11.95 -13.54
CA GLY A 167 -10.18 12.37 -14.21
C GLY A 167 -8.95 11.63 -13.70
N THR A 168 -8.82 11.49 -12.36
CA THR A 168 -7.70 10.73 -11.74
C THR A 168 -7.69 9.27 -12.20
N LEU A 169 -8.86 8.63 -12.25
CA LEU A 169 -8.99 7.25 -12.73
C LEU A 169 -8.68 7.12 -14.23
N ALA A 170 -9.08 8.12 -15.04
CA ALA A 170 -8.77 8.12 -16.46
C ALA A 170 -7.25 8.23 -16.71
N VAL A 171 -6.56 9.07 -15.95
CA VAL A 171 -5.09 9.18 -16.01
C VAL A 171 -4.41 7.90 -15.56
N GLU A 172 -4.85 7.27 -14.49
CA GLU A 172 -4.28 5.98 -14.05
C GLU A 172 -4.44 4.90 -15.13
N ARG A 173 -5.61 4.83 -15.80
CA ARG A 173 -5.81 3.91 -16.94
C ARG A 173 -4.87 4.23 -18.11
N ALA A 174 -4.67 5.52 -18.40
CA ALA A 174 -3.78 5.94 -19.46
C ALA A 174 -2.32 5.57 -19.18
N LEU A 175 -1.83 5.81 -17.95
CA LEU A 175 -0.50 5.40 -17.52
C LEU A 175 -0.26 3.90 -17.70
N ARG A 176 -1.24 3.07 -17.29
CA ARG A 176 -1.16 1.61 -17.44
C ARG A 176 -1.11 1.14 -18.89
N ARG A 177 -1.80 1.84 -19.80
CA ARG A 177 -1.77 1.49 -21.22
C ARG A 177 -0.48 1.90 -21.94
N HIS A 178 0.18 2.94 -21.42
CA HIS A 178 1.37 3.53 -22.07
C HIS A 178 2.69 3.02 -21.47
N SER A 179 2.65 2.12 -20.50
CA SER A 179 3.86 1.56 -19.90
C SER A 179 3.73 0.07 -19.67
N GLU A 180 4.75 -0.70 -20.09
CA GLU A 180 4.91 -2.12 -19.74
C GLU A 180 5.36 -2.30 -18.28
N LYS A 181 5.98 -1.25 -17.71
CA LYS A 181 6.36 -1.24 -16.30
C LYS A 181 5.15 -0.95 -15.41
N SER A 182 5.19 -1.39 -14.18
CA SER A 182 4.19 -0.98 -13.17
C SER A 182 4.20 0.55 -13.03
N PRO A 183 3.05 1.24 -13.09
CA PRO A 183 3.01 2.70 -13.06
C PRO A 183 3.42 3.31 -11.71
N SER A 184 3.53 2.51 -10.65
CA SER A 184 3.93 2.93 -9.31
C SER A 184 4.37 1.73 -8.47
N ASP A 185 5.02 2.01 -7.32
CA ASP A 185 5.29 1.01 -6.28
C ASP A 185 3.99 0.35 -5.77
N GLY A 186 2.89 1.11 -5.66
CA GLY A 186 1.59 0.57 -5.29
C GLY A 186 1.06 -0.43 -6.32
N ALA A 187 1.27 -0.16 -7.61
CA ALA A 187 0.91 -1.10 -8.67
C ALA A 187 1.78 -2.38 -8.63
N LEU A 188 3.07 -2.23 -8.28
CA LEU A 188 3.97 -3.35 -8.09
C LEU A 188 3.51 -4.23 -6.92
N ILE A 189 3.21 -3.62 -5.77
CA ILE A 189 2.69 -4.32 -4.58
C ILE A 189 1.38 -5.04 -4.91
N ARG A 190 0.49 -4.43 -5.68
CA ARG A 190 -0.77 -5.04 -6.13
C ARG A 190 -0.55 -6.27 -7.00
N ARG A 191 0.45 -6.23 -7.90
CA ARG A 191 0.82 -7.40 -8.72
C ARG A 191 1.32 -8.52 -7.82
N ALA A 192 2.25 -8.23 -6.90
CA ALA A 192 2.74 -9.21 -5.93
C ALA A 192 1.61 -9.80 -5.08
N THR A 193 0.64 -8.98 -4.66
CA THR A 193 -0.56 -9.45 -3.94
C THR A 193 -1.33 -10.48 -4.75
N ARG A 194 -1.56 -10.23 -6.04
CA ARG A 194 -2.24 -11.19 -6.92
C ARG A 194 -1.41 -12.44 -7.14
N THR A 195 -0.11 -12.30 -7.38
CA THR A 195 0.79 -13.45 -7.55
C THR A 195 0.77 -14.36 -6.32
N VAL A 196 0.78 -13.80 -5.08
CA VAL A 196 0.62 -14.60 -3.86
C VAL A 196 -0.71 -15.37 -3.84
N LEU A 197 -1.81 -14.72 -4.23
CA LEU A 197 -3.13 -15.35 -4.28
C LEU A 197 -3.25 -16.40 -5.39
N ASP A 198 -2.77 -16.08 -6.59
CA ASP A 198 -2.89 -16.93 -7.78
C ASP A 198 -1.98 -18.19 -7.69
N THR A 199 -0.98 -18.15 -6.82
CA THR A 199 -0.05 -19.26 -6.56
C THR A 199 -0.31 -19.97 -5.22
N ASP A 200 -1.45 -19.72 -4.57
CA ASP A 200 -1.78 -20.26 -3.25
C ASP A 200 -0.64 -20.10 -2.24
N GLY A 201 0.06 -18.95 -2.28
CA GLY A 201 1.14 -18.59 -1.38
C GLY A 201 2.53 -19.15 -1.72
N SER A 202 2.68 -20.00 -2.75
CA SER A 202 3.99 -20.60 -3.07
C SER A 202 5.03 -19.55 -3.47
N ALA A 203 4.66 -18.52 -4.23
CA ALA A 203 5.56 -17.41 -4.59
C ALA A 203 6.12 -16.68 -3.35
N TRP A 204 5.31 -16.52 -2.30
CA TRP A 204 5.80 -15.99 -1.03
C TRP A 204 6.76 -16.95 -0.34
N THR A 205 6.37 -18.21 -0.20
CA THR A 205 7.15 -19.21 0.53
C THR A 205 8.52 -19.47 -0.14
N GLU A 206 8.59 -19.39 -1.46
CA GLU A 206 9.85 -19.49 -2.21
C GLU A 206 10.70 -18.22 -2.07
N ALA A 207 10.08 -17.03 -2.08
CA ALA A 207 10.78 -15.75 -1.92
C ALA A 207 11.33 -15.56 -0.49
N TYR A 208 10.60 -16.06 0.50
CA TYR A 208 10.90 -15.92 1.93
C TYR A 208 10.76 -17.25 2.65
N PRO A 209 11.64 -18.22 2.39
CA PRO A 209 11.59 -19.53 3.03
C PRO A 209 11.79 -19.41 4.55
N SER A 210 11.03 -20.18 5.29
CA SER A 210 11.11 -20.22 6.76
C SER A 210 10.68 -18.95 7.51
N VAL A 211 10.12 -17.95 6.83
CA VAL A 211 9.59 -16.74 7.49
C VAL A 211 8.27 -17.06 8.18
N GLU A 212 8.25 -16.85 9.49
CA GLU A 212 7.07 -17.07 10.35
C GLU A 212 6.32 -15.77 10.64
N ARG A 213 7.02 -14.61 10.60
CA ARG A 213 6.45 -13.31 10.96
C ARG A 213 6.80 -12.24 9.93
N ILE A 214 5.81 -11.42 9.60
CA ILE A 214 5.98 -10.20 8.84
C ILE A 214 5.56 -9.00 9.69
N ALA A 215 6.44 -8.02 9.84
CA ALA A 215 6.20 -6.83 10.64
C ALA A 215 6.17 -5.58 9.75
N LEU A 216 5.16 -4.75 9.91
CA LEU A 216 5.07 -3.43 9.29
C LEU A 216 5.33 -2.37 10.35
N VAL A 217 6.42 -1.60 10.22
CA VAL A 217 6.89 -0.70 11.28
C VAL A 217 6.94 0.76 10.84
N GLY A 218 6.76 1.67 11.81
CA GLY A 218 6.99 3.10 11.64
C GLY A 218 5.90 3.86 10.90
N LEU A 219 4.69 3.33 10.84
CA LEU A 219 3.55 3.94 10.17
C LEU A 219 2.68 4.78 11.10
N SER A 220 2.19 5.90 10.60
CA SER A 220 1.07 6.66 11.18
C SER A 220 -0.26 6.31 10.50
N THR A 221 -0.22 5.77 9.29
CA THR A 221 -1.35 5.24 8.52
C THR A 221 -0.91 3.97 7.79
N VAL A 222 -1.81 3.05 7.54
CA VAL A 222 -1.52 1.82 6.78
C VAL A 222 -2.06 1.98 5.36
N PRO A 223 -1.18 2.03 4.33
CA PRO A 223 -1.62 2.09 2.94
C PRO A 223 -2.47 0.87 2.56
N ALA A 224 -3.53 1.09 1.81
CA ALA A 224 -4.43 0.02 1.37
C ALA A 224 -3.70 -1.06 0.54
N THR A 225 -2.65 -0.69 -0.19
CA THR A 225 -1.79 -1.64 -0.92
C THR A 225 -1.09 -2.63 0.01
N LEU A 226 -0.63 -2.17 1.18
CA LEU A 226 0.02 -3.03 2.17
C LEU A 226 -0.99 -3.87 2.96
N VAL A 227 -2.17 -3.33 3.24
CA VAL A 227 -3.26 -4.11 3.82
C VAL A 227 -3.58 -5.30 2.92
N ASP A 228 -3.73 -5.07 1.61
CA ASP A 228 -4.03 -6.12 0.63
C ASP A 228 -2.91 -7.17 0.55
N LEU A 229 -1.64 -6.76 0.52
CA LEU A 229 -0.51 -7.68 0.47
C LEU A 229 -0.42 -8.53 1.74
N PHE A 230 -0.53 -7.91 2.91
CA PHE A 230 -0.46 -8.63 4.18
C PHE A 230 -1.67 -9.57 4.36
N SER A 231 -2.86 -9.14 3.92
CA SER A 231 -4.06 -9.99 3.89
C SER A 231 -3.86 -11.21 3.00
N ALA A 232 -3.28 -11.05 1.82
CA ALA A 232 -2.96 -12.16 0.92
C ALA A 232 -1.95 -13.13 1.55
N ILE A 233 -0.86 -12.61 2.12
CA ILE A 233 0.16 -13.45 2.77
C ILE A 233 -0.44 -14.24 3.95
N THR A 234 -1.16 -13.57 4.85
CA THR A 234 -1.72 -14.23 6.04
C THR A 234 -2.87 -15.19 5.73
N SER A 235 -3.55 -15.03 4.60
CA SER A 235 -4.61 -15.95 4.17
C SER A 235 -4.09 -17.18 3.43
N GLN A 236 -2.92 -17.09 2.78
CA GLN A 236 -2.36 -18.16 1.97
C GLN A 236 -1.19 -18.88 2.64
N CYS A 237 -0.55 -18.25 3.63
CA CYS A 237 0.66 -18.78 4.25
C CYS A 237 0.50 -18.82 5.78
N ALA A 238 1.20 -19.73 6.44
CA ALA A 238 1.25 -19.82 7.90
C ALA A 238 2.18 -18.72 8.49
N VAL A 239 1.88 -17.45 8.17
CA VAL A 239 2.67 -16.28 8.56
C VAL A 239 1.83 -15.37 9.45
N GLN A 240 2.40 -14.93 10.56
CA GLN A 240 1.80 -13.94 11.46
C GLN A 240 2.15 -12.52 10.98
N ALA A 241 1.15 -11.63 10.90
CA ALA A 241 1.35 -10.23 10.57
C ALA A 241 1.29 -9.34 11.83
N HIS A 242 2.29 -8.50 12.00
CA HIS A 242 2.39 -7.56 13.10
C HIS A 242 2.48 -6.12 12.60
N LEU A 243 1.57 -5.26 13.04
CA LEU A 243 1.48 -3.86 12.62
C LEU A 243 1.86 -2.95 13.77
N PHE A 244 3.00 -2.25 13.62
CA PHE A 244 3.53 -1.35 14.65
C PHE A 244 3.17 0.09 14.31
N LEU A 245 2.11 0.59 14.95
CA LEU A 245 1.57 1.94 14.74
C LEU A 245 2.13 2.93 15.76
N ARG A 246 2.26 4.18 15.35
CA ARG A 246 2.72 5.26 16.25
C ARG A 246 1.68 5.61 17.30
N ARG A 247 2.14 6.07 18.46
CA ARG A 247 1.27 6.68 19.49
C ARG A 247 0.49 7.86 18.88
N GLY A 248 -0.72 8.08 19.37
CA GLY A 248 -1.61 9.16 18.96
C GLY A 248 -2.58 8.75 17.85
N THR A 249 -2.10 8.34 16.67
CA THR A 249 -2.97 7.94 15.55
C THR A 249 -3.29 6.44 15.56
N GLY A 250 -2.46 5.62 16.19
CA GLY A 250 -2.54 4.16 16.17
C GLY A 250 -3.89 3.61 16.61
N SER A 251 -4.43 4.09 17.72
CA SER A 251 -5.73 3.62 18.24
C SER A 251 -6.92 3.94 17.33
N LEU A 252 -6.83 5.00 16.49
CA LEU A 252 -7.85 5.30 15.48
C LEU A 252 -7.73 4.34 14.30
N VAL A 253 -6.49 4.09 13.86
CA VAL A 253 -6.21 3.16 12.74
C VAL A 253 -6.61 1.75 13.13
N GLU A 254 -6.24 1.28 14.32
CA GLU A 254 -6.58 -0.04 14.85
C GLU A 254 -8.08 -0.34 14.76
N ARG A 255 -8.92 0.61 15.22
CA ARG A 255 -10.38 0.45 15.18
C ARG A 255 -10.98 0.34 13.77
N ARG A 256 -10.30 0.88 12.76
CA ARG A 256 -10.77 0.88 11.36
C ARG A 256 -10.06 -0.15 10.49
N LEU A 257 -9.02 -0.76 11.01
CA LEU A 257 -8.18 -1.67 10.24
C LEU A 257 -8.94 -2.94 9.85
N ALA A 258 -9.82 -3.45 10.72
CA ALA A 258 -10.63 -4.62 10.44
C ALA A 258 -11.52 -4.44 9.19
N GLU A 259 -12.17 -3.27 9.05
CA GLU A 259 -12.96 -2.94 7.86
C GLU A 259 -12.09 -2.87 6.58
N ALA A 260 -10.87 -2.35 6.72
CA ALA A 260 -9.92 -2.27 5.60
C ALA A 260 -9.34 -3.65 5.24
N TRP A 261 -9.23 -4.56 6.22
CA TRP A 261 -8.65 -5.89 6.06
C TRP A 261 -9.59 -6.87 5.36
N SER A 262 -10.88 -6.77 5.61
CA SER A 262 -11.90 -7.71 5.13
C SER A 262 -12.41 -7.46 3.71
N VAL A 263 -11.66 -6.74 2.86
CA VAL A 263 -12.06 -6.59 1.46
C VAL A 263 -11.92 -7.91 0.69
N PRO A 264 -12.95 -8.31 -0.09
CA PRO A 264 -12.88 -9.52 -0.91
C PRO A 264 -11.90 -9.34 -2.08
N ASN A 265 -11.17 -10.40 -2.42
CA ASN A 265 -10.22 -10.40 -3.53
C ASN A 265 -9.22 -9.23 -3.47
N PRO A 266 -8.31 -9.19 -2.47
CA PRO A 266 -7.26 -8.18 -2.38
C PRO A 266 -6.47 -8.07 -3.69
N GLY A 267 -6.03 -6.86 -4.03
CA GLY A 267 -5.32 -6.61 -5.30
C GLY A 267 -6.21 -6.47 -6.55
N ARG A 268 -7.53 -6.75 -6.48
CA ARG A 268 -8.48 -6.42 -7.55
C ARG A 268 -8.62 -4.91 -7.73
N VAL A 269 -8.76 -4.44 -8.96
CA VAL A 269 -8.84 -3.01 -9.28
C VAL A 269 -9.97 -2.69 -10.26
N VAL A 270 -10.46 -1.43 -10.21
CA VAL A 270 -11.44 -0.87 -11.17
C VAL A 270 -10.78 -0.22 -12.39
N VAL A 271 -9.46 -0.06 -12.37
CA VAL A 271 -8.67 0.58 -13.42
C VAL A 271 -7.93 -0.50 -14.22
N THR A 272 -8.61 -1.10 -15.14
CA THR A 272 -8.07 -2.08 -16.09
C THR A 272 -7.87 -1.45 -17.45
#